data_964eed4a54db5419e8e93f7565b1f9ab
#
_entry.id   964eed4a54db5419e8e93f7565b1f9ab
#
_cell.length_a   1.000
_cell.length_b   1.000
_cell.length_c   1.000
_cell.angle_alpha   90.00
_cell.angle_beta   90.00
_cell.angle_gamma   90.00
#
_symmetry.space_group_name_H-M   'P 1'
#
loop_
_entity.id
_entity.type
_entity.pdbx_description
1 polymer ?
#
loop_
_entity_poly.entity_id
_entity_poly.type
_entity_poly.pdbx_seq_one_letter_code
_entity_poly.pdbx_strand_id
1 'polypeptide(L)'
;MAFESLTDRLAGVFKKLRGHGKLSEADIKAAMREVRMALLEADVNYKVAKEFCAKVSERAMGQEVMESLTPAQQVVKIVNEELVALMGGEEAPRLVIKNKGQTIIMLCGLQGNGKTTHAAKLAKYYIKQGRRPMLVACDIYRPAAIDQLQVVGKQAGAPVFTLPGEKPPAIAKKALAHAKDYGNDIIILDTAGRLQIDEVLMQELVQIKEAVPVDETLLVVDAMAGQDAVNVAKTFNETVGIDGIILTKTDGDTRGGAALSVLSVTGKPIKFQGTGEKLDDLEVFHPSRMASRILGMGDVLSLIERAQDAADEKLAEETAKRMMENKFDMNDMLAQFAQIRKMGGAGAMLSMMPGMSGIDASQIDEKAFDRIEAMIYSMTKAEREDPSIINPKRKRRIAAGSGTQVSDVNKLLKQFEMMQKMMKQFKKSPKGFA
;
A
#
# COMPACT_ATOMS: atom_id res chain seq x y z
N MET A 1 -3.29 11.38 -0.11
CA MET A 1 -3.45 9.89 -0.07
C MET A 1 -3.82 9.40 -1.45
N ALA A 2 -3.50 8.13 -1.77
CA ALA A 2 -3.91 7.56 -3.06
C ALA A 2 -5.43 7.70 -3.25
N PHE A 3 -5.83 8.16 -4.44
CA PHE A 3 -7.23 8.30 -4.87
C PHE A 3 -8.09 9.37 -4.15
N GLU A 4 -7.52 10.23 -3.30
CA GLU A 4 -8.29 11.16 -2.47
C GLU A 4 -9.23 12.07 -3.28
N SER A 5 -8.75 12.65 -4.38
CA SER A 5 -9.56 13.54 -5.21
C SER A 5 -10.70 12.80 -5.93
N LEU A 6 -10.47 11.56 -6.38
CA LEU A 6 -11.50 10.72 -6.99
C LEU A 6 -12.53 10.27 -5.94
N THR A 7 -12.05 9.85 -4.77
CA THR A 7 -12.89 9.43 -3.65
C THR A 7 -13.86 10.52 -3.22
N ASP A 8 -13.37 11.74 -3.01
CA ASP A 8 -14.20 12.87 -2.58
C ASP A 8 -15.29 13.21 -3.60
N ARG A 9 -14.96 13.19 -4.90
CA ARG A 9 -15.93 13.44 -5.96
C ARG A 9 -16.99 12.36 -6.05
N LEU A 10 -16.58 11.08 -6.02
CA LEU A 10 -17.54 9.97 -6.05
C LEU A 10 -18.42 9.95 -4.80
N ALA A 11 -17.86 10.22 -3.63
CA ALA A 11 -18.63 10.35 -2.38
C ALA A 11 -19.67 11.47 -2.48
N GLY A 12 -19.32 12.61 -3.09
CA GLY A 12 -20.24 13.72 -3.38
C GLY A 12 -21.42 13.31 -4.27
N VAL A 13 -21.14 12.58 -5.35
CA VAL A 13 -22.17 12.05 -6.26
C VAL A 13 -23.11 11.08 -5.53
N PHE A 14 -22.55 10.14 -4.79
CA PHE A 14 -23.36 9.14 -4.06
C PHE A 14 -24.14 9.74 -2.88
N LYS A 15 -23.62 10.79 -2.26
CA LYS A 15 -24.36 11.54 -1.23
C LYS A 15 -25.61 12.21 -1.81
N LYS A 16 -25.51 12.80 -3.02
CA LYS A 16 -26.67 13.36 -3.71
C LYS A 16 -27.71 12.28 -4.03
N LEU A 17 -27.28 11.11 -4.56
CA LEU A 17 -28.19 9.98 -4.85
C LEU A 17 -28.92 9.47 -3.61
N ARG A 18 -28.24 9.39 -2.46
CA ARG A 18 -28.87 8.94 -1.19
C ARG A 18 -29.95 9.90 -0.69
N GLY A 19 -29.93 11.15 -1.10
CA GLY A 19 -30.96 12.14 -0.75
C GLY A 19 -32.29 11.94 -1.48
N HIS A 20 -32.34 11.09 -2.53
CA HIS A 20 -33.56 10.80 -3.28
C HIS A 20 -34.15 9.47 -2.78
N GLY A 21 -35.38 9.51 -2.28
CA GLY A 21 -36.07 8.32 -1.77
C GLY A 21 -36.41 7.30 -2.87
N LYS A 22 -36.68 7.77 -4.10
CA LYS A 22 -36.81 6.97 -5.32
C LYS A 22 -35.90 7.57 -6.39
N LEU A 23 -35.23 6.72 -7.13
CA LEU A 23 -34.39 7.13 -8.26
C LEU A 23 -35.18 7.00 -9.58
N SER A 24 -35.05 7.99 -10.45
CA SER A 24 -35.50 7.91 -11.83
C SER A 24 -34.34 7.59 -12.76
N GLU A 25 -34.62 7.13 -13.96
CA GLU A 25 -33.58 6.97 -15.00
C GLU A 25 -32.80 8.26 -15.27
N ALA A 26 -33.46 9.42 -15.15
CA ALA A 26 -32.82 10.73 -15.32
C ALA A 26 -31.77 10.99 -14.22
N ASP A 27 -32.07 10.61 -12.98
CA ASP A 27 -31.16 10.75 -11.83
C ASP A 27 -29.93 9.85 -12.01
N ILE A 28 -30.13 8.59 -12.45
CA ILE A 28 -29.02 7.68 -12.74
C ILE A 28 -28.15 8.21 -13.87
N LYS A 29 -28.74 8.68 -14.97
CA LYS A 29 -28.01 9.26 -16.11
C LYS A 29 -27.23 10.51 -15.70
N ALA A 30 -27.80 11.37 -14.85
CA ALA A 30 -27.13 12.55 -14.33
C ALA A 30 -25.95 12.16 -13.41
N ALA A 31 -26.13 11.24 -12.48
CA ALA A 31 -25.08 10.72 -11.61
C ALA A 31 -23.93 10.08 -12.42
N MET A 32 -24.24 9.27 -13.43
CA MET A 32 -23.22 8.66 -14.27
C MET A 32 -22.45 9.66 -15.14
N ARG A 33 -23.02 10.81 -15.46
CA ARG A 33 -22.27 11.92 -16.08
C ARG A 33 -21.25 12.52 -15.09
N GLU A 34 -21.66 12.75 -13.84
CA GLU A 34 -20.76 13.25 -12.81
C GLU A 34 -19.66 12.22 -12.49
N VAL A 35 -19.97 10.92 -12.37
CA VAL A 35 -19.00 9.83 -12.20
C VAL A 35 -18.01 9.81 -13.36
N ARG A 36 -18.47 9.92 -14.61
CA ARG A 36 -17.57 9.96 -15.76
C ARG A 36 -16.63 11.15 -15.73
N MET A 37 -17.14 12.32 -15.35
CA MET A 37 -16.28 13.51 -15.21
C MET A 37 -15.24 13.31 -14.10
N ALA A 38 -15.61 12.74 -12.97
CA ALA A 38 -14.68 12.43 -11.89
C ALA A 38 -13.58 11.45 -12.34
N LEU A 39 -13.93 10.40 -13.11
CA LEU A 39 -12.96 9.46 -13.66
C LEU A 39 -12.00 10.12 -14.66
N LEU A 40 -12.51 10.99 -15.54
CA LEU A 40 -11.67 11.72 -16.51
C LEU A 40 -10.71 12.70 -15.82
N GLU A 41 -11.16 13.40 -14.81
CA GLU A 41 -10.31 14.29 -14.01
C GLU A 41 -9.28 13.54 -13.17
N ALA A 42 -9.57 12.26 -12.84
CA ALA A 42 -8.61 11.35 -12.25
C ALA A 42 -7.66 10.70 -13.27
N ASP A 43 -7.60 11.21 -14.50
CA ASP A 43 -6.77 10.68 -15.59
C ASP A 43 -7.13 9.25 -16.05
N VAL A 44 -8.38 8.81 -15.85
CA VAL A 44 -8.85 7.54 -16.42
C VAL A 44 -9.04 7.72 -17.94
N ASN A 45 -8.62 6.72 -18.71
CA ASN A 45 -8.79 6.73 -20.17
C ASN A 45 -10.26 6.92 -20.55
N TYR A 46 -10.53 7.80 -21.53
CA TYR A 46 -11.88 8.16 -21.95
C TYR A 46 -12.74 6.95 -22.35
N LYS A 47 -12.15 6.01 -23.10
CA LYS A 47 -12.87 4.81 -23.55
C LYS A 47 -13.26 3.95 -22.34
N VAL A 48 -12.34 3.77 -21.41
CA VAL A 48 -12.55 3.01 -20.15
C VAL A 48 -13.66 3.66 -19.32
N ALA A 49 -13.58 4.98 -19.08
CA ALA A 49 -14.57 5.71 -18.31
C ALA A 49 -15.97 5.67 -18.97
N LYS A 50 -16.04 5.73 -20.30
CA LYS A 50 -17.29 5.64 -21.05
C LYS A 50 -17.93 4.24 -20.94
N GLU A 51 -17.14 3.19 -21.15
CA GLU A 51 -17.60 1.79 -21.07
C GLU A 51 -18.04 1.43 -19.64
N PHE A 52 -17.28 1.84 -18.65
CA PHE A 52 -17.62 1.69 -17.23
C PHE A 52 -18.97 2.33 -16.89
N CYS A 53 -19.16 3.63 -17.23
CA CYS A 53 -20.42 4.33 -16.95
C CYS A 53 -21.61 3.74 -17.73
N ALA A 54 -21.38 3.21 -18.94
CA ALA A 54 -22.43 2.54 -19.71
C ALA A 54 -22.90 1.25 -19.02
N LYS A 55 -21.96 0.39 -18.57
CA LYS A 55 -22.27 -0.85 -17.84
C LYS A 55 -23.00 -0.58 -16.54
N VAL A 56 -22.50 0.39 -15.74
CA VAL A 56 -23.15 0.78 -14.49
C VAL A 56 -24.56 1.31 -14.76
N SER A 57 -24.75 2.18 -15.78
CA SER A 57 -26.09 2.71 -16.12
C SER A 57 -27.05 1.62 -16.50
N GLU A 58 -26.65 0.66 -17.35
CA GLU A 58 -27.46 -0.47 -17.78
C GLU A 58 -27.94 -1.31 -16.58
N ARG A 59 -27.03 -1.67 -15.69
CA ARG A 59 -27.34 -2.44 -14.48
C ARG A 59 -28.20 -1.65 -13.50
N ALA A 60 -27.90 -0.35 -13.30
CA ALA A 60 -28.61 0.51 -12.35
C ALA A 60 -30.03 0.85 -12.80
N MET A 61 -30.33 0.81 -14.10
CA MET A 61 -31.69 1.00 -14.64
C MET A 61 -32.52 -0.30 -14.66
N GLY A 62 -31.97 -1.42 -14.20
CA GLY A 62 -32.69 -2.67 -14.05
C GLY A 62 -33.86 -2.56 -13.07
N GLN A 63 -34.93 -3.30 -13.33
CA GLN A 63 -36.20 -3.24 -12.58
C GLN A 63 -35.96 -3.51 -11.07
N GLU A 64 -35.11 -4.48 -10.72
CA GLU A 64 -34.78 -4.84 -9.35
C GLU A 64 -34.18 -3.66 -8.55
N VAL A 65 -33.40 -2.79 -9.19
CA VAL A 65 -32.81 -1.61 -8.56
C VAL A 65 -33.83 -0.50 -8.41
N MET A 66 -34.62 -0.25 -9.44
CA MET A 66 -35.63 0.83 -9.48
C MET A 66 -36.76 0.59 -8.50
N GLU A 67 -37.14 -0.66 -8.26
CA GLU A 67 -38.18 -1.07 -7.31
C GLU A 67 -37.65 -1.32 -5.88
N SER A 68 -36.34 -1.25 -5.68
CA SER A 68 -35.72 -1.45 -4.36
C SER A 68 -36.11 -0.37 -3.33
N LEU A 69 -36.20 -0.78 -2.07
CA LEU A 69 -36.37 0.15 -0.95
C LEU A 69 -35.12 1.02 -0.72
N THR A 70 -33.95 0.61 -1.24
CA THR A 70 -32.67 1.31 -1.11
C THR A 70 -31.94 1.47 -2.44
N PRO A 71 -32.54 2.12 -3.46
CA PRO A 71 -32.00 2.13 -4.82
C PRO A 71 -30.61 2.80 -4.90
N ALA A 72 -30.38 3.86 -4.13
CA ALA A 72 -29.07 4.51 -4.08
C ALA A 72 -27.94 3.58 -3.58
N GLN A 73 -28.23 2.73 -2.58
CA GLN A 73 -27.27 1.75 -2.08
C GLN A 73 -26.99 0.66 -3.14
N GLN A 74 -28.00 0.23 -3.87
CA GLN A 74 -27.83 -0.73 -4.98
C GLN A 74 -26.94 -0.14 -6.08
N VAL A 75 -27.12 1.13 -6.44
CA VAL A 75 -26.24 1.80 -7.41
C VAL A 75 -24.79 1.83 -6.92
N VAL A 76 -24.53 2.17 -5.65
CA VAL A 76 -23.18 2.15 -5.07
C VAL A 76 -22.59 0.75 -5.11
N LYS A 77 -23.37 -0.28 -4.80
CA LYS A 77 -22.95 -1.68 -4.90
C LYS A 77 -22.55 -2.05 -6.32
N ILE A 78 -23.37 -1.70 -7.32
CA ILE A 78 -23.08 -1.94 -8.74
C ILE A 78 -21.79 -1.22 -9.15
N VAL A 79 -21.59 0.04 -8.75
CA VAL A 79 -20.35 0.77 -9.02
C VAL A 79 -19.15 0.06 -8.41
N ASN A 80 -19.25 -0.44 -7.17
CA ASN A 80 -18.19 -1.20 -6.54
C ASN A 80 -17.85 -2.48 -7.32
N GLU A 81 -18.85 -3.27 -7.70
CA GLU A 81 -18.67 -4.50 -8.45
C GLU A 81 -18.02 -4.24 -9.83
N GLU A 82 -18.47 -3.20 -10.53
CA GLU A 82 -17.88 -2.83 -11.83
C GLU A 82 -16.44 -2.26 -11.67
N LEU A 83 -16.13 -1.55 -10.58
CA LEU A 83 -14.75 -1.15 -10.28
C LEU A 83 -13.85 -2.36 -10.00
N VAL A 84 -14.33 -3.32 -9.20
CA VAL A 84 -13.60 -4.57 -8.94
C VAL A 84 -13.35 -5.33 -10.23
N ALA A 85 -14.37 -5.49 -11.07
CA ALA A 85 -14.26 -6.14 -12.38
C ALA A 85 -13.26 -5.41 -13.30
N LEU A 86 -13.31 -4.06 -13.33
CA LEU A 86 -12.40 -3.24 -14.11
C LEU A 86 -10.93 -3.38 -13.65
N MET A 87 -10.70 -3.67 -12.38
CA MET A 87 -9.36 -3.86 -11.79
C MET A 87 -8.89 -5.33 -11.75
N GLY A 88 -9.60 -6.25 -12.40
CA GLY A 88 -9.17 -7.65 -12.58
C GLY A 88 -9.94 -8.69 -11.79
N GLY A 89 -11.03 -8.32 -11.12
CA GLY A 89 -11.90 -9.24 -10.38
C GLY A 89 -11.63 -9.27 -8.88
N GLU A 90 -12.23 -10.24 -8.18
CA GLU A 90 -12.16 -10.29 -6.71
C GLU A 90 -10.83 -10.84 -6.17
N GLU A 91 -10.21 -11.74 -6.91
CA GLU A 91 -8.97 -12.39 -6.47
C GLU A 91 -7.75 -11.50 -6.70
N ALA A 92 -6.85 -11.47 -5.71
CA ALA A 92 -5.57 -10.81 -5.84
C ALA A 92 -4.67 -11.62 -6.80
N PRO A 93 -4.19 -11.02 -7.90
CA PRO A 93 -3.32 -11.72 -8.84
C PRO A 93 -1.95 -11.96 -8.20
N ARG A 94 -1.54 -13.23 -8.12
CA ARG A 94 -0.27 -13.63 -7.52
C ARG A 94 0.79 -13.90 -8.58
N LEU A 95 2.07 -13.78 -8.20
CA LEU A 95 3.15 -14.31 -9.01
C LEU A 95 3.14 -15.84 -8.96
N VAL A 96 3.41 -16.45 -10.09
CA VAL A 96 3.55 -17.91 -10.19
C VAL A 96 4.96 -18.30 -9.75
N ILE A 97 5.11 -18.65 -8.48
CA ILE A 97 6.39 -19.10 -7.90
C ILE A 97 6.48 -20.63 -7.99
N LYS A 98 7.54 -21.13 -8.61
CA LYS A 98 7.77 -22.56 -8.73
C LYS A 98 8.04 -23.21 -7.36
N ASN A 99 7.44 -24.35 -7.14
CA ASN A 99 7.70 -25.13 -5.93
C ASN A 99 9.06 -25.85 -5.95
N LYS A 100 9.57 -26.15 -7.14
CA LYS A 100 10.90 -26.76 -7.37
C LYS A 100 11.62 -26.02 -8.49
N GLY A 101 12.92 -25.81 -8.30
CA GLY A 101 13.74 -25.07 -9.28
C GLY A 101 13.73 -23.57 -9.03
N GLN A 102 14.12 -22.82 -10.05
CA GLN A 102 14.28 -21.38 -10.00
C GLN A 102 13.09 -20.69 -10.66
N THR A 103 12.58 -19.64 -10.02
CA THR A 103 11.61 -18.71 -10.63
C THR A 103 12.37 -17.46 -11.07
N ILE A 104 12.23 -17.08 -12.32
CA ILE A 104 12.93 -15.96 -12.93
C ILE A 104 11.93 -14.84 -13.19
N ILE A 105 12.15 -13.72 -12.52
CA ILE A 105 11.30 -12.51 -12.60
C ILE A 105 12.13 -11.43 -13.29
N MET A 106 11.64 -10.89 -14.40
CA MET A 106 12.27 -9.76 -15.09
C MET A 106 11.48 -8.48 -14.83
N LEU A 107 12.13 -7.46 -14.30
CA LEU A 107 11.55 -6.14 -14.14
C LEU A 107 11.91 -5.27 -15.35
N CYS A 108 10.92 -4.68 -16.00
CA CYS A 108 11.08 -3.76 -17.11
C CYS A 108 10.30 -2.46 -16.87
N GLY A 109 10.56 -1.43 -17.69
CA GLY A 109 9.89 -0.13 -17.57
C GLY A 109 10.85 1.06 -17.77
N LEU A 110 10.30 2.27 -17.79
CA LEU A 110 11.07 3.49 -18.01
C LEU A 110 11.99 3.84 -16.83
N GLN A 111 12.98 4.70 -17.10
CA GLN A 111 13.85 5.24 -16.08
C GLN A 111 13.05 6.06 -15.07
N GLY A 112 13.40 5.94 -13.77
CA GLY A 112 12.70 6.67 -12.70
C GLY A 112 11.41 6.01 -12.19
N ASN A 113 10.93 4.93 -12.84
CA ASN A 113 9.73 4.21 -12.38
C ASN A 113 9.97 3.33 -11.14
N GLY A 114 11.20 3.24 -10.62
CA GLY A 114 11.49 2.54 -9.37
C GLY A 114 11.78 1.05 -9.51
N LYS A 115 12.25 0.56 -10.69
CA LYS A 115 12.61 -0.86 -10.90
C LYS A 115 13.57 -1.40 -9.85
N THR A 116 14.72 -0.76 -9.69
CA THR A 116 15.77 -1.16 -8.74
C THR A 116 15.25 -1.22 -7.29
N THR A 117 14.48 -0.23 -6.88
CA THR A 117 13.85 -0.22 -5.55
C THR A 117 12.86 -1.36 -5.39
N HIS A 118 12.03 -1.63 -6.41
CA HIS A 118 11.03 -2.71 -6.35
C HIS A 118 11.65 -4.09 -6.52
N ALA A 119 12.80 -4.22 -7.17
CA ALA A 119 13.60 -5.45 -7.13
C ALA A 119 13.97 -5.82 -5.68
N ALA A 120 14.47 -4.85 -4.92
CA ALA A 120 14.83 -5.05 -3.51
C ALA A 120 13.60 -5.27 -2.61
N LYS A 121 12.48 -4.56 -2.86
CA LYS A 121 11.22 -4.77 -2.14
C LYS A 121 10.66 -6.17 -2.36
N LEU A 122 10.63 -6.64 -3.60
CA LEU A 122 10.22 -8.01 -3.94
C LEU A 122 11.14 -9.05 -3.27
N ALA A 123 12.46 -8.83 -3.31
CA ALA A 123 13.39 -9.72 -2.63
C ALA A 123 13.08 -9.81 -1.12
N LYS A 124 12.91 -8.68 -0.45
CA LYS A 124 12.55 -8.63 0.98
C LYS A 124 11.20 -9.29 1.25
N TYR A 125 10.20 -9.07 0.40
CA TYR A 125 8.89 -9.70 0.50
C TYR A 125 8.99 -11.24 0.47
N TYR A 126 9.79 -11.80 -0.45
CA TYR A 126 9.97 -13.24 -0.55
C TYR A 126 10.88 -13.82 0.54
N ILE A 127 11.88 -13.08 1.04
CA ILE A 127 12.68 -13.49 2.21
C ILE A 127 11.78 -13.70 3.43
N LYS A 128 10.82 -12.80 3.66
CA LYS A 128 9.83 -12.96 4.75
C LYS A 128 8.98 -14.23 4.61
N GLN A 129 8.84 -14.76 3.40
CA GLN A 129 8.14 -16.02 3.11
C GLN A 129 9.06 -17.24 3.12
N GLY A 130 10.31 -17.08 3.59
CA GLY A 130 11.28 -18.17 3.67
C GLY A 130 11.94 -18.54 2.34
N ARG A 131 11.81 -17.72 1.29
CA ARG A 131 12.47 -17.89 -0.01
C ARG A 131 13.88 -17.29 -0.01
N ARG A 132 14.67 -17.66 -0.99
CA ARG A 132 16.06 -17.24 -1.16
C ARG A 132 16.24 -16.48 -2.47
N PRO A 133 15.78 -15.23 -2.57
CA PRO A 133 15.93 -14.43 -3.78
C PRO A 133 17.38 -13.99 -3.99
N MET A 134 17.72 -13.76 -5.27
CA MET A 134 18.95 -13.12 -5.71
C MET A 134 18.59 -12.01 -6.69
N LEU A 135 19.19 -10.85 -6.54
CA LEU A 135 19.07 -9.72 -7.46
C LEU A 135 20.17 -9.81 -8.53
N VAL A 136 19.85 -9.44 -9.76
CA VAL A 136 20.81 -9.47 -10.89
C VAL A 136 20.85 -8.10 -11.54
N ALA A 137 22.05 -7.50 -11.59
CA ALA A 137 22.27 -6.19 -12.20
C ALA A 137 22.38 -6.31 -13.71
N CYS A 138 21.29 -6.08 -14.44
CA CYS A 138 21.25 -6.01 -15.90
C CYS A 138 21.28 -4.56 -16.44
N ASP A 139 21.16 -3.53 -15.59
CA ASP A 139 21.39 -2.12 -16.00
C ASP A 139 22.89 -1.81 -15.96
N ILE A 140 23.58 -2.14 -17.05
CA ILE A 140 25.03 -1.94 -17.19
C ILE A 140 25.41 -0.56 -17.74
N TYR A 141 24.44 0.21 -18.21
CA TYR A 141 24.69 1.49 -18.88
C TYR A 141 24.89 2.64 -17.89
N ARG A 142 24.47 2.44 -16.64
CA ARG A 142 24.60 3.41 -15.55
C ARG A 142 25.41 2.78 -14.41
N PRO A 143 26.70 3.12 -14.25
CA PRO A 143 27.53 2.56 -13.17
C PRO A 143 26.87 2.72 -11.78
N ALA A 144 26.28 3.87 -11.52
CA ALA A 144 25.56 4.13 -10.26
C ALA A 144 24.34 3.20 -10.03
N ALA A 145 23.76 2.58 -11.08
CA ALA A 145 22.64 1.66 -10.92
C ALA A 145 23.09 0.33 -10.29
N ILE A 146 24.27 -0.17 -10.64
CA ILE A 146 24.85 -1.37 -10.04
C ILE A 146 25.11 -1.13 -8.56
N ASP A 147 25.75 -0.02 -8.21
CA ASP A 147 26.02 0.34 -6.82
C ASP A 147 24.71 0.54 -6.02
N GLN A 148 23.71 1.19 -6.64
CA GLN A 148 22.39 1.34 -6.06
C GLN A 148 21.75 -0.02 -5.76
N LEU A 149 21.77 -0.96 -6.71
CA LEU A 149 21.20 -2.29 -6.51
C LEU A 149 21.93 -3.05 -5.39
N GLN A 150 23.25 -2.91 -5.29
CA GLN A 150 24.04 -3.52 -4.22
C GLN A 150 23.64 -2.96 -2.84
N VAL A 151 23.48 -1.63 -2.73
CA VAL A 151 23.05 -0.98 -1.47
C VAL A 151 21.68 -1.45 -1.06
N VAL A 152 20.68 -1.39 -1.96
CA VAL A 152 19.31 -1.78 -1.60
C VAL A 152 19.17 -3.29 -1.42
N GLY A 153 19.96 -4.10 -2.16
CA GLY A 153 20.03 -5.55 -1.98
C GLY A 153 20.56 -5.93 -0.61
N LYS A 154 21.64 -5.28 -0.17
CA LYS A 154 22.17 -5.45 1.21
C LYS A 154 21.14 -5.07 2.28
N GLN A 155 20.42 -3.97 2.09
CA GLN A 155 19.36 -3.55 3.00
C GLN A 155 18.18 -4.54 3.04
N ALA A 156 17.87 -5.17 1.91
CA ALA A 156 16.84 -6.19 1.81
C ALA A 156 17.28 -7.56 2.35
N GLY A 157 18.60 -7.78 2.56
CA GLY A 157 19.16 -9.07 2.93
C GLY A 157 19.29 -10.06 1.74
N ALA A 158 19.28 -9.56 0.49
CA ALA A 158 19.37 -10.35 -0.72
C ALA A 158 20.76 -10.19 -1.37
N PRO A 159 21.42 -11.29 -1.81
CA PRO A 159 22.64 -11.21 -2.58
C PRO A 159 22.39 -10.57 -3.94
N VAL A 160 23.41 -9.86 -4.45
CA VAL A 160 23.37 -9.20 -5.75
C VAL A 160 24.45 -9.80 -6.66
N PHE A 161 24.02 -10.34 -7.79
CA PHE A 161 24.91 -10.82 -8.82
C PHE A 161 25.23 -9.70 -9.81
N THR A 162 26.51 -9.45 -10.03
CA THR A 162 27.02 -8.46 -10.99
C THR A 162 28.11 -9.09 -11.84
N LEU A 163 28.17 -8.71 -13.11
CA LEU A 163 29.21 -9.18 -14.03
C LEU A 163 29.62 -8.04 -14.96
N PRO A 164 30.56 -7.18 -14.55
CA PRO A 164 31.02 -6.05 -15.37
C PRO A 164 31.60 -6.48 -16.73
N GLY A 165 31.31 -5.70 -17.78
CA GLY A 165 31.83 -5.91 -19.11
C GLY A 165 31.04 -6.90 -19.98
N GLU A 166 30.04 -7.58 -19.43
CA GLU A 166 29.19 -8.49 -20.20
C GLU A 166 27.85 -7.82 -20.58
N LYS A 167 27.22 -8.34 -21.63
CA LYS A 167 25.88 -7.88 -22.06
C LYS A 167 24.76 -8.46 -21.18
N PRO A 168 23.62 -7.77 -21.02
CA PRO A 168 22.52 -8.21 -20.14
C PRO A 168 22.02 -9.64 -20.34
N PRO A 169 21.87 -10.16 -21.60
CA PRO A 169 21.48 -11.56 -21.80
C PRO A 169 22.54 -12.57 -21.30
N ALA A 170 23.82 -12.26 -21.42
CA ALA A 170 24.91 -13.11 -20.91
C ALA A 170 24.97 -13.04 -19.36
N ILE A 171 24.76 -11.86 -18.77
CA ILE A 171 24.67 -11.68 -17.34
C ILE A 171 23.52 -12.54 -16.77
N ALA A 172 22.32 -12.46 -17.35
CA ALA A 172 21.17 -13.24 -16.95
C ALA A 172 21.47 -14.75 -16.98
N LYS A 173 22.06 -15.25 -18.06
CA LYS A 173 22.43 -16.67 -18.23
C LYS A 173 23.42 -17.14 -17.17
N LYS A 174 24.49 -16.36 -16.91
CA LYS A 174 25.50 -16.69 -15.89
C LYS A 174 24.94 -16.59 -14.48
N ALA A 175 24.02 -15.63 -14.24
CA ALA A 175 23.33 -15.48 -12.97
C ALA A 175 22.50 -16.73 -12.61
N LEU A 176 21.83 -17.36 -13.58
CA LEU A 176 21.06 -18.58 -13.32
C LEU A 176 21.96 -19.74 -12.88
N ALA A 177 23.12 -19.92 -13.52
CA ALA A 177 24.09 -20.92 -13.10
C ALA A 177 24.57 -20.65 -11.66
N HIS A 178 24.98 -19.41 -11.39
CA HIS A 178 25.40 -18.98 -10.06
C HIS A 178 24.30 -19.22 -9.01
N ALA A 179 23.07 -18.81 -9.30
CA ALA A 179 21.94 -19.01 -8.39
C ALA A 179 21.67 -20.49 -8.07
N LYS A 180 21.89 -21.38 -9.03
CA LYS A 180 21.78 -22.84 -8.82
C LYS A 180 22.83 -23.35 -7.84
N ASP A 181 24.09 -22.90 -7.99
CA ASP A 181 25.20 -23.31 -7.13
C ASP A 181 25.03 -22.83 -5.69
N TYR A 182 24.46 -21.63 -5.51
CA TYR A 182 24.21 -21.03 -4.18
C TYR A 182 22.81 -21.34 -3.62
N GLY A 183 21.99 -22.07 -4.38
CA GLY A 183 20.68 -22.51 -3.94
C GLY A 183 19.64 -21.39 -3.86
N ASN A 184 19.76 -20.32 -4.65
CA ASN A 184 18.72 -19.30 -4.77
C ASN A 184 17.57 -19.84 -5.63
N ASP A 185 16.34 -19.59 -5.17
CA ASP A 185 15.10 -20.12 -5.78
C ASP A 185 14.29 -19.05 -6.52
N ILE A 186 14.58 -17.77 -6.27
CA ILE A 186 13.99 -16.63 -7.00
C ILE A 186 15.11 -15.75 -7.55
N ILE A 187 15.09 -15.49 -8.85
CA ILE A 187 16.06 -14.63 -9.54
C ILE A 187 15.32 -13.41 -10.07
N ILE A 188 15.70 -12.23 -9.62
CA ILE A 188 15.07 -10.97 -10.01
C ILE A 188 16.05 -10.19 -10.88
N LEU A 189 15.74 -10.07 -12.18
CA LEU A 189 16.53 -9.32 -13.15
C LEU A 189 16.11 -7.86 -13.13
N ASP A 190 16.99 -6.98 -12.62
CA ASP A 190 16.80 -5.52 -12.68
C ASP A 190 17.38 -5.00 -13.98
N THR A 191 16.50 -4.71 -14.95
CA THR A 191 16.91 -4.31 -16.31
C THR A 191 17.07 -2.80 -16.44
N ALA A 192 17.78 -2.38 -17.48
CA ALA A 192 17.92 -0.98 -17.81
C ALA A 192 16.56 -0.31 -18.03
N GLY A 193 16.51 0.99 -17.77
CA GLY A 193 15.40 1.86 -18.14
C GLY A 193 15.93 3.07 -18.87
N ARG A 194 15.23 3.49 -19.91
CA ARG A 194 15.49 4.75 -20.61
C ARG A 194 14.40 5.75 -20.34
N LEU A 195 14.65 7.02 -20.63
CA LEU A 195 13.66 8.11 -20.43
C LEU A 195 12.44 7.94 -21.32
N GLN A 196 12.62 7.33 -22.49
CA GLN A 196 11.58 7.06 -23.48
C GLN A 196 11.71 5.63 -24.00
N ILE A 197 10.63 5.12 -24.57
CA ILE A 197 10.63 3.83 -25.26
C ILE A 197 11.45 3.97 -26.53
N ASP A 198 12.44 3.12 -26.70
CA ASP A 198 13.24 3.00 -27.93
C ASP A 198 13.41 1.53 -28.34
N GLU A 199 13.70 1.31 -29.62
CA GLU A 199 13.86 -0.03 -30.18
C GLU A 199 15.02 -0.81 -29.54
N VAL A 200 16.09 -0.14 -29.14
CA VAL A 200 17.27 -0.77 -28.54
C VAL A 200 16.92 -1.36 -27.19
N LEU A 201 16.19 -0.60 -26.35
CA LEU A 201 15.71 -1.10 -25.06
C LEU A 201 14.77 -2.29 -25.25
N MET A 202 13.82 -2.21 -26.17
CA MET A 202 12.85 -3.27 -26.41
C MET A 202 13.52 -4.55 -26.92
N GLN A 203 14.47 -4.44 -27.85
CA GLN A 203 15.24 -5.57 -28.36
C GLN A 203 16.09 -6.21 -27.26
N GLU A 204 16.72 -5.43 -26.38
CA GLU A 204 17.50 -5.97 -25.27
C GLU A 204 16.63 -6.81 -24.31
N LEU A 205 15.43 -6.32 -23.97
CA LEU A 205 14.49 -7.08 -23.12
C LEU A 205 14.05 -8.39 -23.78
N VAL A 206 13.78 -8.37 -25.09
CA VAL A 206 13.46 -9.58 -25.86
C VAL A 206 14.65 -10.55 -25.86
N GLN A 207 15.88 -10.07 -26.09
CA GLN A 207 17.08 -10.90 -26.04
C GLN A 207 17.32 -11.54 -24.66
N ILE A 208 17.01 -10.84 -23.58
CA ILE A 208 17.06 -11.43 -22.23
C ILE A 208 16.04 -12.57 -22.11
N LYS A 209 14.80 -12.39 -22.58
CA LYS A 209 13.77 -13.44 -22.56
C LYS A 209 14.14 -14.66 -23.43
N GLU A 210 14.84 -14.44 -24.53
CA GLU A 210 15.35 -15.53 -25.38
C GLU A 210 16.53 -16.27 -24.73
N ALA A 211 17.35 -15.57 -23.96
CA ALA A 211 18.55 -16.13 -23.33
C ALA A 211 18.21 -16.98 -22.09
N VAL A 212 17.15 -16.67 -21.37
CA VAL A 212 16.75 -17.34 -20.11
C VAL A 212 15.22 -17.55 -20.05
N PRO A 213 14.73 -18.65 -19.44
CA PRO A 213 13.30 -18.94 -19.35
C PRO A 213 12.64 -18.04 -18.30
N VAL A 214 12.38 -16.77 -18.65
CA VAL A 214 11.70 -15.83 -17.77
C VAL A 214 10.28 -16.33 -17.48
N ASP A 215 9.96 -16.51 -16.22
CA ASP A 215 8.65 -16.98 -15.77
C ASP A 215 7.63 -15.84 -15.64
N GLU A 216 8.12 -14.66 -15.21
CA GLU A 216 7.29 -13.48 -15.01
C GLU A 216 8.01 -12.23 -15.50
N THR A 217 7.43 -11.55 -16.45
CA THR A 217 7.86 -10.22 -16.91
C THR A 217 6.96 -9.16 -16.29
N LEU A 218 7.49 -8.39 -15.36
CA LEU A 218 6.74 -7.38 -14.61
C LEU A 218 7.12 -5.98 -15.11
N LEU A 219 6.12 -5.27 -15.61
CA LEU A 219 6.27 -3.86 -15.95
C LEU A 219 6.11 -2.99 -14.70
N VAL A 220 7.14 -2.21 -14.42
CA VAL A 220 7.13 -1.25 -13.31
C VAL A 220 6.71 0.11 -13.84
N VAL A 221 5.58 0.62 -13.36
CA VAL A 221 4.91 1.82 -13.84
C VAL A 221 4.70 2.82 -12.70
N ASP A 222 5.01 4.08 -12.97
CA ASP A 222 4.74 5.17 -12.04
C ASP A 222 3.24 5.53 -12.10
N ALA A 223 2.52 5.38 -11.00
CA ALA A 223 1.10 5.68 -10.91
C ALA A 223 0.80 7.18 -11.18
N MET A 224 1.76 8.06 -10.89
CA MET A 224 1.62 9.50 -11.11
C MET A 224 1.76 9.93 -12.57
N ALA A 225 2.23 9.04 -13.47
CA ALA A 225 2.41 9.36 -14.89
C ALA A 225 1.09 9.44 -15.69
N GLY A 226 -0.05 9.13 -15.07
CA GLY A 226 -1.37 9.29 -15.72
C GLY A 226 -1.49 8.50 -17.03
N GLN A 227 -1.93 9.15 -18.12
CA GLN A 227 -2.12 8.50 -19.43
C GLN A 227 -0.82 8.02 -20.08
N ASP A 228 0.33 8.63 -19.77
CA ASP A 228 1.62 8.17 -20.29
C ASP A 228 1.95 6.75 -19.77
N ALA A 229 1.57 6.44 -18.53
CA ALA A 229 1.69 5.10 -17.98
C ALA A 229 0.93 4.06 -18.83
N VAL A 230 -0.25 4.42 -19.31
CA VAL A 230 -1.10 3.55 -20.14
C VAL A 230 -0.45 3.29 -21.51
N ASN A 231 0.07 4.34 -22.15
CA ASN A 231 0.75 4.22 -23.44
C ASN A 231 2.02 3.37 -23.32
N VAL A 232 2.82 3.60 -22.28
CA VAL A 232 4.01 2.80 -21.97
C VAL A 232 3.62 1.34 -21.78
N ALA A 233 2.62 1.05 -20.96
CA ALA A 233 2.19 -0.30 -20.66
C ALA A 233 1.70 -1.05 -21.92
N LYS A 234 0.96 -0.36 -22.79
CA LYS A 234 0.52 -0.91 -24.07
C LYS A 234 1.70 -1.31 -24.93
N THR A 235 2.68 -0.42 -25.13
CA THR A 235 3.85 -0.69 -26.01
C THR A 235 4.71 -1.81 -25.44
N PHE A 236 4.99 -1.84 -24.11
CA PHE A 236 5.73 -2.93 -23.51
C PHE A 236 4.99 -4.27 -23.65
N ASN A 237 3.66 -4.28 -23.52
CA ASN A 237 2.88 -5.50 -23.70
C ASN A 237 2.91 -6.03 -25.13
N GLU A 238 2.81 -5.13 -26.11
CA GLU A 238 2.82 -5.50 -27.54
C GLU A 238 4.19 -5.97 -28.02
N THR A 239 5.29 -5.40 -27.50
CA THR A 239 6.64 -5.67 -27.99
C THR A 239 7.37 -6.74 -27.21
N VAL A 240 7.33 -6.67 -25.87
CA VAL A 240 8.06 -7.57 -24.97
C VAL A 240 7.17 -8.70 -24.44
N GLY A 241 5.88 -8.44 -24.32
CA GLY A 241 4.91 -9.34 -23.66
C GLY A 241 5.12 -9.33 -22.15
N ILE A 242 4.25 -8.63 -21.43
CA ILE A 242 4.27 -8.57 -19.97
C ILE A 242 3.30 -9.58 -19.36
N ASP A 243 3.57 -10.04 -18.15
CA ASP A 243 2.73 -11.00 -17.39
C ASP A 243 2.02 -10.33 -16.22
N GLY A 244 2.49 -9.16 -15.81
CA GLY A 244 1.90 -8.38 -14.75
C GLY A 244 2.53 -7.00 -14.60
N ILE A 245 1.95 -6.22 -13.71
CA ILE A 245 2.31 -4.82 -13.50
C ILE A 245 2.60 -4.59 -12.03
N ILE A 246 3.60 -3.76 -11.74
CA ILE A 246 3.86 -3.17 -10.42
C ILE A 246 3.58 -1.68 -10.54
N LEU A 247 2.61 -1.19 -9.79
CA LEU A 247 2.37 0.25 -9.65
C LEU A 247 3.28 0.81 -8.55
N THR A 248 3.99 1.88 -8.85
CA THR A 248 4.87 2.57 -7.90
C THR A 248 4.31 3.94 -7.54
N LYS A 249 4.79 4.51 -6.43
CA LYS A 249 4.42 5.85 -5.96
C LYS A 249 2.92 6.05 -5.76
N THR A 250 2.21 5.00 -5.37
CA THR A 250 0.77 5.07 -5.14
C THR A 250 0.43 5.93 -3.92
N ASP A 251 1.37 6.17 -3.02
CA ASP A 251 1.28 7.10 -1.89
C ASP A 251 1.16 8.57 -2.32
N GLY A 252 1.78 8.94 -3.45
CA GLY A 252 1.70 10.27 -4.06
C GLY A 252 0.59 10.43 -5.10
N ASP A 253 -0.03 9.34 -5.56
CA ASP A 253 -1.07 9.37 -6.57
C ASP A 253 -2.44 9.70 -5.96
N THR A 254 -2.81 10.97 -6.00
CA THR A 254 -4.13 11.43 -5.55
C THR A 254 -5.25 11.17 -6.57
N ARG A 255 -4.92 10.84 -7.83
CA ARG A 255 -5.86 10.69 -8.94
C ARG A 255 -6.31 9.25 -9.17
N GLY A 256 -5.37 8.30 -9.16
CA GLY A 256 -5.64 6.86 -9.25
C GLY A 256 -6.04 6.32 -10.62
N GLY A 257 -6.09 7.17 -11.63
CA GLY A 257 -6.58 6.79 -12.96
C GLY A 257 -5.68 5.81 -13.71
N ALA A 258 -4.38 5.83 -13.42
CA ALA A 258 -3.43 4.90 -14.04
C ALA A 258 -3.77 3.44 -13.73
N ALA A 259 -4.10 3.13 -12.48
CA ALA A 259 -4.46 1.77 -12.06
C ALA A 259 -5.69 1.24 -12.84
N LEU A 260 -6.73 2.07 -12.99
CA LEU A 260 -7.95 1.71 -13.72
C LEU A 260 -7.71 1.54 -15.22
N SER A 261 -6.84 2.37 -15.80
CA SER A 261 -6.62 2.42 -17.25
C SER A 261 -5.63 1.38 -17.75
N VAL A 262 -4.54 1.15 -17.01
CA VAL A 262 -3.45 0.25 -17.43
C VAL A 262 -3.95 -1.19 -17.58
N LEU A 263 -4.72 -1.71 -16.63
CA LEU A 263 -5.30 -3.04 -16.73
C LEU A 263 -6.26 -3.15 -17.91
N SER A 264 -7.18 -2.18 -18.04
CA SER A 264 -8.18 -2.20 -19.11
C SER A 264 -7.57 -2.17 -20.52
N VAL A 265 -6.44 -1.45 -20.68
CA VAL A 265 -5.77 -1.32 -21.99
C VAL A 265 -4.84 -2.49 -22.30
N THR A 266 -4.17 -3.06 -21.28
CA THR A 266 -3.21 -4.14 -21.48
C THR A 266 -3.82 -5.53 -21.29
N GLY A 267 -4.91 -5.65 -20.54
CA GLY A 267 -5.46 -6.93 -20.10
C GLY A 267 -4.54 -7.66 -19.09
N LYS A 268 -3.51 -6.99 -18.57
CA LYS A 268 -2.52 -7.59 -17.66
C LYS A 268 -2.75 -7.17 -16.21
N PRO A 269 -2.73 -8.12 -15.26
CA PRO A 269 -3.07 -7.83 -13.88
C PRO A 269 -2.02 -6.96 -13.19
N ILE A 270 -2.47 -6.08 -12.31
CA ILE A 270 -1.59 -5.40 -11.36
C ILE A 270 -1.34 -6.36 -10.21
N LYS A 271 -0.09 -6.80 -10.03
CA LYS A 271 0.28 -7.80 -9.02
C LYS A 271 0.71 -7.17 -7.70
N PHE A 272 1.40 -6.03 -7.77
CA PHE A 272 1.88 -5.31 -6.60
C PHE A 272 1.71 -3.80 -6.73
N GLN A 273 1.67 -3.14 -5.57
CA GLN A 273 1.74 -1.69 -5.48
C GLN A 273 2.81 -1.27 -4.46
N GLY A 274 3.56 -0.23 -4.79
CA GLY A 274 4.50 0.44 -3.90
C GLY A 274 3.82 1.61 -3.22
N THR A 275 3.69 1.56 -1.89
CA THR A 275 2.93 2.50 -1.06
C THR A 275 3.81 3.46 -0.28
N GLY A 276 5.09 3.56 -0.62
CA GLY A 276 6.07 4.44 0.03
C GLY A 276 7.50 4.10 -0.38
N GLU A 277 8.47 4.73 0.26
CA GLU A 277 9.89 4.60 -0.07
C GLU A 277 10.59 3.43 0.63
N LYS A 278 10.10 2.99 1.78
CA LYS A 278 10.73 1.93 2.57
C LYS A 278 10.64 0.58 1.87
N LEU A 279 11.58 -0.31 2.16
CA LEU A 279 11.60 -1.66 1.57
C LEU A 279 10.38 -2.51 1.99
N ASP A 280 9.71 -2.17 3.07
CA ASP A 280 8.49 -2.83 3.52
C ASP A 280 7.22 -2.28 2.87
N ASP A 281 7.31 -1.13 2.17
CA ASP A 281 6.17 -0.47 1.53
C ASP A 281 5.89 -1.12 0.15
N LEU A 282 5.66 -2.42 0.14
CA LEU A 282 5.20 -3.21 -1.02
C LEU A 282 4.01 -4.04 -0.58
N GLU A 283 2.91 -3.88 -1.27
CA GLU A 283 1.67 -4.63 -1.00
C GLU A 283 1.24 -5.41 -2.24
N VAL A 284 0.62 -6.56 -2.02
CA VAL A 284 -0.11 -7.26 -3.08
C VAL A 284 -1.30 -6.39 -3.50
N PHE A 285 -1.54 -6.27 -4.78
CA PHE A 285 -2.66 -5.49 -5.27
C PHE A 285 -3.98 -6.25 -5.08
N HIS A 286 -4.91 -5.68 -4.36
CA HIS A 286 -6.23 -6.25 -4.11
C HIS A 286 -7.32 -5.37 -4.77
N PRO A 287 -7.91 -5.79 -5.90
CA PRO A 287 -8.92 -5.02 -6.61
C PRO A 287 -10.10 -4.58 -5.73
N SER A 288 -10.64 -5.48 -4.91
CA SER A 288 -11.77 -5.20 -4.03
C SER A 288 -11.45 -4.14 -2.96
N ARG A 289 -10.25 -4.19 -2.37
CA ARG A 289 -9.81 -3.17 -1.40
C ARG A 289 -9.60 -1.82 -2.07
N MET A 290 -9.05 -1.83 -3.28
CA MET A 290 -8.84 -0.61 -4.06
C MET A 290 -10.18 0.04 -4.45
N ALA A 291 -11.15 -0.75 -4.90
CA ALA A 291 -12.50 -0.28 -5.18
C ALA A 291 -13.15 0.35 -3.93
N SER A 292 -13.04 -0.31 -2.78
CA SER A 292 -13.54 0.20 -1.51
C SER A 292 -12.87 1.52 -1.10
N ARG A 293 -11.56 1.67 -1.30
CA ARG A 293 -10.84 2.93 -1.06
C ARG A 293 -11.34 4.05 -1.99
N ILE A 294 -11.46 3.77 -3.28
CA ILE A 294 -11.98 4.74 -4.29
C ILE A 294 -13.39 5.21 -3.92
N LEU A 295 -14.22 4.34 -3.35
CA LEU A 295 -15.59 4.68 -2.93
C LEU A 295 -15.67 5.33 -1.54
N GLY A 296 -14.56 5.53 -0.85
CA GLY A 296 -14.52 6.09 0.51
C GLY A 296 -15.11 5.15 1.57
N MET A 297 -15.20 3.85 1.28
CA MET A 297 -15.74 2.85 2.20
C MET A 297 -14.69 2.34 3.19
N GLY A 298 -13.45 2.83 3.09
CA GLY A 298 -12.31 2.41 3.91
C GLY A 298 -11.74 1.06 3.49
N ASP A 299 -10.62 0.70 4.10
CA ASP A 299 -9.93 -0.58 3.89
C ASP A 299 -9.67 -1.27 5.22
N VAL A 300 -10.74 -1.78 5.81
CA VAL A 300 -10.69 -2.44 7.12
C VAL A 300 -9.83 -3.71 7.08
N LEU A 301 -9.82 -4.44 5.96
CA LEU A 301 -9.04 -5.67 5.84
C LEU A 301 -7.54 -5.41 5.83
N SER A 302 -7.08 -4.41 5.08
CA SER A 302 -5.67 -4.01 5.12
C SER A 302 -5.25 -3.50 6.49
N LEU A 303 -6.16 -2.83 7.22
CA LEU A 303 -5.90 -2.42 8.60
C LEU A 303 -5.71 -3.63 9.53
N ILE A 304 -6.58 -4.64 9.41
CA ILE A 304 -6.48 -5.87 10.19
C ILE A 304 -5.18 -6.63 9.86
N GLU A 305 -4.83 -6.77 8.59
CA GLU A 305 -3.58 -7.45 8.18
C GLU A 305 -2.33 -6.72 8.69
N ARG A 306 -2.27 -5.39 8.53
CA ARG A 306 -1.16 -4.59 9.10
C ARG A 306 -1.11 -4.70 10.62
N ALA A 307 -2.27 -4.77 11.29
CA ALA A 307 -2.33 -4.99 12.72
C ALA A 307 -1.80 -6.39 13.09
N GLN A 308 -2.15 -7.42 12.32
CA GLN A 308 -1.64 -8.78 12.50
C GLN A 308 -0.13 -8.88 12.24
N ASP A 309 0.38 -8.28 11.16
CA ASP A 309 1.80 -8.26 10.84
C ASP A 309 2.63 -7.45 11.85
N ALA A 310 2.04 -6.41 12.46
CA ALA A 310 2.68 -5.60 13.48
C ALA A 310 2.57 -6.21 14.89
N ALA A 311 1.61 -7.12 15.09
CA ALA A 311 1.40 -7.76 16.37
C ALA A 311 2.50 -8.81 16.61
N ASP A 312 3.38 -8.50 17.53
CA ASP A 312 4.13 -9.54 18.24
C ASP A 312 3.09 -10.26 19.13
N GLU A 313 2.62 -11.44 18.70
CA GLU A 313 1.53 -12.19 19.35
C GLU A 313 1.76 -12.32 20.86
N LYS A 314 3.01 -12.55 21.26
CA LYS A 314 3.40 -12.63 22.68
C LYS A 314 3.25 -11.30 23.41
N LEU A 315 3.66 -10.19 22.75
CA LEU A 315 3.56 -8.86 23.34
C LEU A 315 2.10 -8.39 23.44
N ALA A 316 1.27 -8.73 22.45
CA ALA A 316 -0.16 -8.46 22.48
C ALA A 316 -0.89 -9.24 23.57
N GLU A 317 -0.60 -10.54 23.74
CA GLU A 317 -1.12 -11.36 24.83
C GLU A 317 -0.67 -10.85 26.22
N GLU A 318 0.62 -10.53 26.38
CA GLU A 318 1.14 -9.99 27.63
C GLU A 318 0.51 -8.65 27.98
N THR A 319 0.36 -7.75 27.01
CA THR A 319 -0.28 -6.44 27.20
C THR A 319 -1.75 -6.60 27.55
N ALA A 320 -2.48 -7.47 26.85
CA ALA A 320 -3.88 -7.77 27.15
C ALA A 320 -4.04 -8.36 28.56
N LYS A 321 -3.16 -9.28 28.97
CA LYS A 321 -3.15 -9.86 30.31
C LYS A 321 -2.87 -8.80 31.37
N ARG A 322 -1.88 -7.93 31.16
CA ARG A 322 -1.56 -6.79 32.06
C ARG A 322 -2.71 -5.80 32.16
N MET A 323 -3.40 -5.52 31.05
CA MET A 323 -4.64 -4.71 31.05
C MET A 323 -5.75 -5.36 31.88
N MET A 324 -5.95 -6.67 31.72
CA MET A 324 -6.96 -7.41 32.53
C MET A 324 -6.60 -7.44 34.01
N GLU A 325 -5.32 -7.47 34.37
CA GLU A 325 -4.83 -7.46 35.74
C GLU A 325 -4.77 -6.03 36.37
N ASN A 326 -5.17 -4.98 35.68
CA ASN A 326 -5.00 -3.57 36.06
C ASN A 326 -3.53 -3.16 36.32
N LYS A 327 -2.59 -3.80 35.64
CA LYS A 327 -1.15 -3.54 35.73
C LYS A 327 -0.62 -2.71 34.57
N PHE A 328 -1.51 -2.06 33.81
CA PHE A 328 -1.14 -1.21 32.68
C PHE A 328 -0.31 -0.01 33.16
N ASP A 329 0.90 0.15 32.65
CA ASP A 329 1.86 1.18 33.04
C ASP A 329 2.35 2.03 31.84
N MET A 330 3.31 2.94 32.07
CA MET A 330 3.87 3.79 31.02
C MET A 330 4.73 3.01 30.00
N ASN A 331 5.27 1.83 30.36
CA ASN A 331 6.02 0.99 29.42
C ASN A 331 5.05 0.31 28.43
N ASP A 332 3.87 -0.10 28.89
CA ASP A 332 2.82 -0.64 28.02
C ASP A 332 2.34 0.42 27.03
N MET A 333 2.26 1.69 27.45
CA MET A 333 1.93 2.81 26.59
C MET A 333 3.00 3.06 25.50
N LEU A 334 4.29 2.94 25.84
CA LEU A 334 5.39 3.00 24.88
C LEU A 334 5.32 1.84 23.86
N ALA A 335 5.00 0.63 24.32
CA ALA A 335 4.85 -0.53 23.44
C ALA A 335 3.71 -0.33 22.45
N GLN A 336 2.59 0.27 22.89
CA GLN A 336 1.46 0.61 22.00
C GLN A 336 1.86 1.66 20.95
N PHE A 337 2.59 2.72 21.33
CA PHE A 337 3.07 3.71 20.37
C PHE A 337 4.01 3.10 19.33
N ALA A 338 4.91 2.19 19.76
CA ALA A 338 5.79 1.47 18.84
C ALA A 338 4.99 0.60 17.85
N GLN A 339 3.89 -0.04 18.28
CA GLN A 339 2.98 -0.78 17.40
C GLN A 339 2.29 0.16 16.40
N ILE A 340 1.72 1.28 16.85
CA ILE A 340 1.09 2.28 15.98
C ILE A 340 2.08 2.78 14.91
N ARG A 341 3.34 3.01 15.27
CA ARG A 341 4.39 3.38 14.29
C ARG A 341 4.67 2.27 13.27
N LYS A 342 4.75 1.02 13.71
CA LYS A 342 4.92 -0.13 12.81
C LYS A 342 3.75 -0.26 11.82
N MET A 343 2.55 0.11 12.23
CA MET A 343 1.33 0.12 11.41
C MET A 343 1.24 1.30 10.43
N GLY A 344 2.28 2.15 10.35
CA GLY A 344 2.31 3.30 9.45
C GLY A 344 1.93 4.65 10.10
N GLY A 345 1.84 4.69 11.44
CA GLY A 345 1.48 5.89 12.20
C GLY A 345 -0.02 6.11 12.36
N ALA A 346 -0.39 7.05 13.22
CA ALA A 346 -1.79 7.35 13.54
C ALA A 346 -2.57 7.88 12.32
N GLY A 347 -1.91 8.63 11.44
CA GLY A 347 -2.50 9.15 10.20
C GLY A 347 -2.90 8.04 9.22
N ALA A 348 -2.02 7.07 9.01
CA ALA A 348 -2.30 5.92 8.14
C ALA A 348 -3.45 5.05 8.70
N MET A 349 -3.49 4.87 10.01
CA MET A 349 -4.57 4.12 10.68
C MET A 349 -5.94 4.80 10.53
N LEU A 350 -5.99 6.13 10.72
CA LEU A 350 -7.24 6.90 10.58
C LEU A 350 -7.78 6.89 9.15
N SER A 351 -6.87 6.96 8.17
CA SER A 351 -7.23 6.96 6.74
C SER A 351 -7.85 5.66 6.25
N MET A 352 -7.62 4.56 6.97
CA MET A 352 -8.19 3.24 6.65
C MET A 352 -9.55 2.99 7.30
N MET A 353 -9.96 3.83 8.26
CA MET A 353 -11.24 3.66 8.95
C MET A 353 -12.42 4.18 8.10
N PRO A 354 -13.52 3.43 7.99
CA PRO A 354 -14.71 3.84 7.27
C PRO A 354 -15.28 5.16 7.81
N GLY A 355 -15.55 6.12 6.93
CA GLY A 355 -16.17 7.40 7.30
C GLY A 355 -15.22 8.45 7.90
N MET A 356 -13.92 8.15 8.04
CA MET A 356 -12.91 9.07 8.53
C MET A 356 -11.91 9.54 7.46
N SER A 357 -12.12 9.18 6.22
CA SER A 357 -11.29 9.57 5.06
C SER A 357 -11.24 11.08 4.79
N GLY A 358 -12.10 11.87 5.43
CA GLY A 358 -12.10 13.34 5.34
C GLY A 358 -11.34 14.06 6.47
N ILE A 359 -10.72 13.34 7.40
CA ILE A 359 -9.88 13.94 8.43
C ILE A 359 -8.48 14.08 7.85
N ASP A 360 -8.04 15.31 7.69
CA ASP A 360 -6.70 15.63 7.19
C ASP A 360 -5.64 15.04 8.13
N ALA A 361 -4.96 13.99 7.66
CA ALA A 361 -3.88 13.33 8.41
C ALA A 361 -2.76 14.31 8.78
N SER A 362 -2.62 15.43 8.06
CA SER A 362 -1.67 16.49 8.37
C SER A 362 -2.04 17.27 9.66
N GLN A 363 -3.29 17.18 10.12
CA GLN A 363 -3.73 17.78 11.40
C GLN A 363 -3.37 16.91 12.61
N ILE A 364 -2.95 15.66 12.40
CA ILE A 364 -2.45 14.82 13.48
C ILE A 364 -1.01 15.24 13.75
N ASP A 365 -0.79 15.89 14.88
CA ASP A 365 0.55 16.29 15.33
C ASP A 365 1.36 15.02 15.68
N GLU A 366 2.02 14.40 14.69
CA GLU A 366 2.93 13.26 14.92
C GLU A 366 4.04 13.64 15.91
N LYS A 367 4.43 14.91 15.95
CA LYS A 367 5.39 15.43 16.96
C LYS A 367 4.81 15.38 18.38
N ALA A 368 3.48 15.28 18.54
CA ALA A 368 2.88 15.07 19.85
C ALA A 368 3.23 13.69 20.41
N PHE A 369 3.24 12.64 19.59
CA PHE A 369 3.69 11.31 19.99
C PHE A 369 5.16 11.30 20.37
N ASP A 370 6.04 11.96 19.59
CA ASP A 370 7.45 12.07 19.88
C ASP A 370 7.71 12.77 21.24
N ARG A 371 6.93 13.83 21.53
CA ARG A 371 7.00 14.54 22.82
C ARG A 371 6.57 13.65 23.99
N ILE A 372 5.51 12.87 23.80
CA ILE A 372 5.03 11.95 24.84
C ILE A 372 6.08 10.86 25.11
N GLU A 373 6.63 10.27 24.07
CA GLU A 373 7.70 9.27 24.20
C GLU A 373 8.92 9.84 24.92
N ALA A 374 9.37 11.05 24.53
CA ALA A 374 10.49 11.72 25.19
C ALA A 374 10.25 11.95 26.69
N MET A 375 9.00 12.33 27.08
CA MET A 375 8.62 12.46 28.48
C MET A 375 8.71 11.12 29.22
N ILE A 376 8.20 10.02 28.63
CA ILE A 376 8.23 8.70 29.25
C ILE A 376 9.67 8.16 29.33
N TYR A 377 10.50 8.37 28.30
CA TYR A 377 11.92 8.01 28.34
C TYR A 377 12.71 8.80 29.41
N SER A 378 12.29 10.02 29.71
CA SER A 378 12.89 10.83 30.79
C SER A 378 12.46 10.40 32.20
N MET A 379 11.50 9.49 32.33
CA MET A 379 11.09 8.87 33.59
C MET A 379 12.05 7.75 34.00
N THR A 380 12.25 7.58 35.30
CA THR A 380 12.93 6.39 35.84
C THR A 380 12.04 5.15 35.69
N LYS A 381 12.64 3.96 35.82
CA LYS A 381 11.87 2.70 35.75
C LYS A 381 10.71 2.67 36.75
N ALA A 382 10.97 3.06 38.00
CA ALA A 382 9.94 3.12 39.05
C ALA A 382 8.81 4.12 38.72
N GLU A 383 9.13 5.26 38.09
CA GLU A 383 8.13 6.25 37.70
C GLU A 383 7.28 5.82 36.49
N ARG A 384 7.83 4.94 35.63
CA ARG A 384 7.07 4.34 34.53
C ARG A 384 6.12 3.24 35.01
N GLU A 385 6.58 2.45 35.99
CA GLU A 385 5.79 1.37 36.61
C GLU A 385 4.68 1.94 37.52
N ASP A 386 4.97 3.00 38.28
CA ASP A 386 4.00 3.70 39.15
C ASP A 386 4.08 5.23 38.99
N PRO A 387 3.29 5.80 38.06
CA PRO A 387 3.26 7.25 37.87
C PRO A 387 2.75 8.05 39.07
N SER A 388 2.13 7.43 40.05
CA SER A 388 1.60 8.12 41.24
C SER A 388 2.71 8.72 42.13
N ILE A 389 3.94 8.18 42.04
CA ILE A 389 5.10 8.69 42.78
C ILE A 389 5.69 9.99 42.19
N ILE A 390 5.18 10.45 41.03
CA ILE A 390 5.70 11.63 40.34
C ILE A 390 5.25 12.92 41.02
N ASN A 391 6.10 13.42 41.90
CA ASN A 391 5.89 14.66 42.63
C ASN A 391 6.37 15.92 41.82
N PRO A 392 6.12 17.17 42.27
CA PRO A 392 6.48 18.37 41.52
C PRO A 392 7.99 18.50 41.16
N LYS A 393 8.90 17.99 41.99
CA LYS A 393 10.35 17.98 41.68
C LYS A 393 10.64 17.01 40.50
N ARG A 394 10.05 15.84 40.53
CA ARG A 394 10.17 14.84 39.45
C ARG A 394 9.56 15.33 38.13
N LYS A 395 8.40 16.01 38.18
CA LYS A 395 7.79 16.63 36.98
C LYS A 395 8.73 17.64 36.31
N ARG A 396 9.41 18.50 37.09
CA ARG A 396 10.37 19.46 36.55
C ARG A 396 11.57 18.75 35.90
N ARG A 397 12.08 17.69 36.52
CA ARG A 397 13.19 16.92 35.98
C ARG A 397 12.79 16.22 34.67
N ILE A 398 11.61 15.59 34.62
CA ILE A 398 11.08 14.93 33.42
C ILE A 398 10.89 15.96 32.30
N ALA A 399 10.30 17.11 32.58
CA ALA A 399 10.11 18.18 31.61
C ALA A 399 11.45 18.69 31.06
N ALA A 400 12.45 18.93 31.93
CA ALA A 400 13.77 19.34 31.50
C ALA A 400 14.49 18.29 30.65
N GLY A 401 14.40 17.00 31.03
CA GLY A 401 15.02 15.90 30.29
C GLY A 401 14.39 15.60 28.93
N SER A 402 13.10 15.91 28.76
CA SER A 402 12.36 15.69 27.52
C SER A 402 12.28 16.94 26.61
N GLY A 403 12.80 18.08 27.05
CA GLY A 403 12.65 19.33 26.29
C GLY A 403 11.21 19.84 26.24
N THR A 404 10.35 19.44 27.20
CA THR A 404 8.93 19.83 27.27
C THR A 404 8.65 20.72 28.49
N GLN A 405 7.41 21.17 28.66
CA GLN A 405 7.01 21.96 29.80
C GLN A 405 6.37 21.09 30.90
N VAL A 406 6.38 21.57 32.15
CA VAL A 406 5.70 20.89 33.29
C VAL A 406 4.20 20.74 33.02
N SER A 407 3.59 21.66 32.28
CA SER A 407 2.20 21.57 31.83
C SER A 407 1.94 20.34 30.96
N ASP A 408 2.89 19.97 30.09
CA ASP A 408 2.78 18.82 29.19
C ASP A 408 2.89 17.51 29.97
N VAL A 409 3.81 17.44 30.94
CA VAL A 409 3.91 16.31 31.87
C VAL A 409 2.62 16.15 32.67
N ASN A 410 1.99 17.25 33.12
CA ASN A 410 0.70 17.18 33.80
C ASN A 410 -0.44 16.67 32.89
N LYS A 411 -0.46 17.11 31.64
CA LYS A 411 -1.44 16.62 30.64
C LYS A 411 -1.27 15.12 30.41
N LEU A 412 -0.04 14.64 30.21
CA LEU A 412 0.26 13.23 30.04
C LEU A 412 -0.24 12.39 31.22
N LEU A 413 0.11 12.78 32.45
CA LEU A 413 -0.31 12.06 33.65
C LEU A 413 -1.84 12.03 33.79
N LYS A 414 -2.53 13.14 33.51
CA LYS A 414 -3.98 13.21 33.54
C LYS A 414 -4.64 12.33 32.48
N GLN A 415 -4.08 12.30 31.27
CA GLN A 415 -4.56 11.42 30.19
C GLN A 415 -4.38 9.94 30.56
N PHE A 416 -3.25 9.59 31.14
CA PHE A 416 -2.96 8.25 31.61
C PHE A 416 -3.95 7.81 32.71
N GLU A 417 -4.22 8.67 33.69
CA GLU A 417 -5.23 8.41 34.73
C GLU A 417 -6.63 8.21 34.15
N MET A 418 -7.03 9.03 33.16
CA MET A 418 -8.32 8.88 32.50
C MET A 418 -8.42 7.55 31.76
N MET A 419 -7.35 7.15 31.09
CA MET A 419 -7.28 5.87 30.37
C MET A 419 -7.40 4.69 31.35
N GLN A 420 -6.68 4.73 32.47
CA GLN A 420 -6.80 3.70 33.53
C GLN A 420 -8.22 3.63 34.11
N LYS A 421 -8.90 4.77 34.27
CA LYS A 421 -10.29 4.82 34.75
C LYS A 421 -11.26 4.21 33.74
N MET A 422 -11.11 4.52 32.46
CA MET A 422 -11.90 3.90 31.39
C MET A 422 -11.73 2.38 31.36
N MET A 423 -10.50 1.89 31.44
CA MET A 423 -10.23 0.44 31.48
C MET A 423 -10.91 -0.26 32.68
N LYS A 424 -10.90 0.39 33.84
CA LYS A 424 -11.62 -0.13 35.03
C LYS A 424 -13.13 -0.15 34.85
N GLN A 425 -13.71 0.78 34.10
CA GLN A 425 -15.13 0.82 33.80
C GLN A 425 -15.55 -0.25 32.80
N PHE A 426 -14.74 -0.51 31.76
CA PHE A 426 -14.98 -1.59 30.79
C PHE A 426 -15.03 -2.98 31.47
N LYS A 427 -14.23 -3.19 32.49
CA LYS A 427 -14.26 -4.45 33.26
C LYS A 427 -15.56 -4.65 34.07
N LYS A 428 -16.26 -3.56 34.44
CA LYS A 428 -17.52 -3.62 35.22
C LYS A 428 -18.77 -3.80 34.35
N SER A 429 -18.69 -3.61 33.04
CA SER A 429 -19.81 -3.74 32.09
C SER A 429 -19.41 -4.46 30.81
N PRO A 430 -19.38 -5.80 30.79
CA PRO A 430 -19.03 -6.57 29.58
C PRO A 430 -20.14 -6.61 28.50
N LYS A 431 -21.25 -5.89 28.65
CA LYS A 431 -22.42 -5.91 27.74
C LYS A 431 -22.50 -4.62 26.92
N GLY A 432 -21.60 -4.42 25.96
CA GLY A 432 -21.62 -3.19 25.16
C GLY A 432 -21.15 -3.29 23.71
N PHE A 433 -20.87 -4.51 23.20
CA PHE A 433 -20.66 -4.75 21.77
C PHE A 433 -21.11 -6.20 21.45
N ALA A 434 -22.40 -6.35 21.16
CA ALA A 434 -22.98 -7.47 20.42
C ALA A 434 -23.73 -6.86 19.25
#